data_1a018d982b10dfd6d9d414c5e1473896
#
_entry.id   1a018d982b10dfd6d9d414c5e1473896
#
_cell.length_a   1.000
_cell.length_b   1.000
_cell.length_c   1.000
_cell.angle_alpha   90.00
_cell.angle_beta   90.00
_cell.angle_gamma   90.00
#
_symmetry.space_group_name_H-M   'P 1'
#
loop_
_entity.id
_entity.type
_entity.pdbx_description
1 polymer ?
#
loop_
_entity_poly.entity_id
_entity_poly.type
_entity_poly.pdbx_seq_one_letter_code
_entity_poly.pdbx_strand_id
1 'polypeptide(L)'
;MIKREQYLKEIRKFIDKPIIKVITGMRRSGKSMILKLISKELEEKGINKENIIFINFESLMFAEFANFQKLYSYIIEKSKNLAGKIYILLDEIQEVASWEKVINSLLVDLDCDIYITGSNANLLSSELATYIAGRYVEIKVFPLSFKEFIDFSKIQNSEKIYSNEEYFEKYLQFGGLPAIHNFNQDKTSIYQYLTDIYNSVLLKDVVARNNIRDIELLERIILYIFDNIGNIFSAKKISDFLKSQGRKLSVETVYNYLKALENAYIISKVQRYDIKGKSILETQEKFYLLDLGLKHSQLGYKANDIAGHLENIIYLELLRRKYNVNIGKLKTKEINFIAQKEDKKLYIQATYLLASENTIEREFSPLKNIEDNYPKYVLSMDNLSEYNINGILRKRIIDFLLDL
;
A
#
# COMPACT_ATOMS: atom_id res chain seq x y z
N MET A 1 -20.55 -8.45 3.69
CA MET A 1 -19.13 -8.04 3.72
C MET A 1 -18.40 -8.66 2.54
N ILE A 2 -17.69 -7.87 1.74
CA ILE A 2 -16.90 -8.37 0.60
C ILE A 2 -15.59 -8.92 1.12
N LYS A 3 -15.28 -10.18 0.81
CA LYS A 3 -14.05 -10.84 1.27
C LYS A 3 -12.87 -10.40 0.43
N ARG A 4 -11.78 -10.02 1.08
CA ARG A 4 -10.46 -9.78 0.46
C ARG A 4 -9.60 -11.03 0.67
N GLU A 5 -9.88 -12.04 -0.13
CA GLU A 5 -9.39 -13.41 0.06
C GLU A 5 -7.86 -13.53 0.06
N GLN A 6 -7.16 -12.66 -0.67
CA GLN A 6 -5.69 -12.62 -0.68
C GLN A 6 -5.11 -12.45 0.74
N TYR A 7 -5.65 -11.49 1.51
CA TYR A 7 -5.18 -11.21 2.88
C TYR A 7 -5.63 -12.28 3.86
N LEU A 8 -6.87 -12.78 3.72
CA LEU A 8 -7.38 -13.86 4.57
C LEU A 8 -6.55 -15.13 4.39
N LYS A 9 -6.21 -15.52 3.16
CA LYS A 9 -5.32 -16.66 2.86
C LYS A 9 -3.94 -16.51 3.53
N GLU A 10 -3.40 -15.30 3.54
CA GLU A 10 -2.12 -15.02 4.17
C GLU A 10 -2.22 -15.16 5.71
N ILE A 11 -3.24 -14.55 6.31
CA ILE A 11 -3.46 -14.55 7.76
C ILE A 11 -3.74 -15.98 8.28
N ARG A 12 -4.53 -16.78 7.55
CA ARG A 12 -4.86 -18.16 7.93
C ARG A 12 -3.64 -19.05 8.17
N LYS A 13 -2.49 -18.77 7.54
CA LYS A 13 -1.23 -19.51 7.76
C LYS A 13 -0.67 -19.34 9.17
N PHE A 14 -1.07 -18.26 9.84
CA PHE A 14 -0.55 -17.86 11.15
C PHE A 14 -1.58 -17.94 12.27
N ILE A 15 -2.83 -18.35 12.00
CA ILE A 15 -3.84 -18.61 13.04
C ILE A 15 -3.30 -19.70 13.97
N ASP A 16 -3.49 -19.52 15.26
CA ASP A 16 -3.02 -20.42 16.34
C ASP A 16 -1.49 -20.59 16.42
N LYS A 17 -0.73 -19.77 15.72
CA LYS A 17 0.73 -19.73 15.87
C LYS A 17 1.12 -18.69 16.93
N PRO A 18 2.21 -18.91 17.70
CA PRO A 18 2.69 -17.97 18.73
C PRO A 18 3.37 -16.75 18.09
N ILE A 19 2.67 -16.11 17.16
CA ILE A 19 3.14 -14.98 16.35
C ILE A 19 2.02 -13.93 16.29
N ILE A 20 2.33 -12.69 16.59
CA ILE A 20 1.41 -11.55 16.48
C ILE A 20 1.16 -11.25 15.01
N LYS A 21 -0.10 -11.10 14.59
CA LYS A 21 -0.49 -10.69 13.25
C LYS A 21 -0.67 -9.17 13.24
N VAL A 22 0.26 -8.48 12.60
CA VAL A 22 0.25 -7.02 12.51
C VAL A 22 -0.26 -6.62 11.13
N ILE A 23 -1.46 -6.08 11.09
CA ILE A 23 -2.13 -5.66 9.85
C ILE A 23 -1.91 -4.16 9.67
N THR A 24 -1.02 -3.81 8.75
CA THR A 24 -0.66 -2.41 8.47
C THR A 24 -1.24 -1.96 7.14
N GLY A 25 -1.16 -0.67 6.87
CA GLY A 25 -1.55 -0.09 5.58
C GLY A 25 -2.24 1.25 5.72
N MET A 26 -2.45 1.87 4.58
CA MET A 26 -3.05 3.19 4.46
C MET A 26 -4.39 3.29 5.22
N ARG A 27 -4.68 4.48 5.76
CA ARG A 27 -6.01 4.78 6.33
C ARG A 27 -7.10 4.50 5.28
N ARG A 28 -8.21 3.90 5.70
CA ARG A 28 -9.34 3.50 4.83
C ARG A 28 -9.05 2.42 3.78
N SER A 29 -7.91 1.74 3.82
CA SER A 29 -7.61 0.60 2.93
C SER A 29 -8.38 -0.68 3.26
N GLY A 30 -9.11 -0.73 4.40
CA GLY A 30 -9.96 -1.86 4.78
C GLY A 30 -9.37 -2.77 5.87
N LYS A 31 -8.35 -2.34 6.63
CA LYS A 31 -7.75 -3.11 7.75
C LYS A 31 -8.78 -3.58 8.77
N SER A 32 -9.59 -2.67 9.31
CA SER A 32 -10.65 -2.97 10.27
C SER A 32 -11.66 -3.98 9.74
N MET A 33 -11.94 -3.93 8.42
CA MET A 33 -12.83 -4.90 7.78
C MET A 33 -12.20 -6.29 7.71
N ILE A 34 -10.90 -6.38 7.43
CA ILE A 34 -10.16 -7.65 7.46
C ILE A 34 -10.22 -8.23 8.88
N LEU A 35 -10.02 -7.42 9.91
CA LEU A 35 -10.09 -7.86 11.31
C LEU A 35 -11.49 -8.42 11.66
N LYS A 36 -12.56 -7.74 11.21
CA LYS A 36 -13.94 -8.23 11.35
C LYS A 36 -14.20 -9.54 10.59
N LEU A 37 -13.62 -9.69 9.41
CA LEU A 37 -13.72 -10.94 8.64
C LEU A 37 -13.00 -12.09 9.34
N ILE A 38 -11.86 -11.84 9.98
CA ILE A 38 -11.14 -12.83 10.80
C ILE A 38 -12.01 -13.24 12.00
N SER A 39 -12.57 -12.27 12.74
CA SER A 39 -13.48 -12.57 13.85
C SER A 39 -14.63 -13.49 13.41
N LYS A 40 -15.26 -13.17 12.29
CA LYS A 40 -16.34 -13.99 11.74
C LYS A 40 -15.87 -15.39 11.33
N GLU A 41 -14.70 -15.52 10.72
CA GLU A 41 -14.14 -16.84 10.38
C GLU A 41 -13.81 -17.69 11.60
N LEU A 42 -13.37 -17.08 12.69
CA LEU A 42 -13.13 -17.78 13.96
C LEU A 42 -14.45 -18.31 14.54
N GLU A 43 -15.51 -17.49 14.52
CA GLU A 43 -16.86 -17.94 14.92
C GLU A 43 -17.39 -19.08 14.03
N GLU A 44 -17.22 -18.96 12.70
CA GLU A 44 -17.59 -20.01 11.72
C GLU A 44 -16.81 -21.33 11.93
N LYS A 45 -15.61 -21.28 12.50
CA LYS A 45 -14.81 -22.44 12.90
C LYS A 45 -15.19 -23.03 14.27
N GLY A 46 -16.22 -22.49 14.94
CA GLY A 46 -16.71 -22.99 16.21
C GLY A 46 -16.03 -22.38 17.43
N ILE A 47 -15.23 -21.34 17.29
CA ILE A 47 -14.68 -20.59 18.44
C ILE A 47 -15.82 -19.85 19.13
N ASN A 48 -15.94 -20.02 20.44
CA ASN A 48 -16.94 -19.32 21.23
C ASN A 48 -16.72 -17.81 21.11
N LYS A 49 -17.79 -17.06 20.86
CA LYS A 49 -17.76 -15.60 20.71
C LYS A 49 -17.15 -14.89 21.92
N GLU A 50 -17.31 -15.44 23.12
CA GLU A 50 -16.72 -14.90 24.33
C GLU A 50 -15.19 -14.98 24.34
N ASN A 51 -14.62 -15.98 23.66
CA ASN A 51 -13.17 -16.13 23.49
C ASN A 51 -12.59 -15.16 22.44
N ILE A 52 -13.43 -14.36 21.75
CA ILE A 52 -13.01 -13.39 20.76
C ILE A 52 -13.17 -11.98 21.33
N ILE A 53 -12.07 -11.38 21.76
CA ILE A 53 -12.03 -10.02 22.31
C ILE A 53 -11.70 -9.05 21.19
N PHE A 54 -12.71 -8.30 20.72
CA PHE A 54 -12.55 -7.30 19.67
C PHE A 54 -12.67 -5.90 20.28
N ILE A 55 -11.60 -5.09 20.13
CA ILE A 55 -11.57 -3.70 20.61
C ILE A 55 -11.17 -2.78 19.43
N ASN A 56 -11.96 -1.75 19.18
CA ASN A 56 -11.65 -0.69 18.23
C ASN A 56 -11.41 0.62 18.98
N PHE A 57 -10.17 1.10 18.98
CA PHE A 57 -9.77 2.30 19.71
C PHE A 57 -10.24 3.62 19.07
N GLU A 58 -10.83 3.62 17.88
CA GLU A 58 -11.54 4.78 17.35
C GLU A 58 -12.93 4.96 17.99
N SER A 59 -13.43 3.97 18.74
CA SER A 59 -14.73 4.04 19.41
C SER A 59 -14.62 4.62 20.82
N LEU A 60 -15.46 5.62 21.13
CA LEU A 60 -15.55 6.20 22.48
C LEU A 60 -15.91 5.16 23.57
N MET A 61 -16.57 4.06 23.20
CA MET A 61 -16.86 2.96 24.11
C MET A 61 -15.58 2.37 24.77
N PHE A 62 -14.46 2.45 24.07
CA PHE A 62 -13.18 1.93 24.51
C PHE A 62 -12.14 3.01 24.86
N ALA A 63 -12.59 4.28 24.95
CA ALA A 63 -11.68 5.42 25.17
C ALA A 63 -10.85 5.29 26.47
N GLU A 64 -11.41 4.70 27.53
CA GLU A 64 -10.68 4.48 28.78
C GLU A 64 -9.51 3.49 28.63
N PHE A 65 -9.58 2.57 27.67
CA PHE A 65 -8.54 1.58 27.40
C PHE A 65 -7.39 2.12 26.51
N ALA A 66 -7.40 3.40 26.16
CA ALA A 66 -6.23 4.10 25.63
C ALA A 66 -5.06 4.12 26.65
N ASN A 67 -5.35 3.86 27.92
CA ASN A 67 -4.36 3.59 28.97
C ASN A 67 -3.97 2.09 28.94
N PHE A 68 -2.69 1.79 28.77
CA PHE A 68 -2.18 0.43 28.63
C PHE A 68 -2.47 -0.49 29.83
N GLN A 69 -2.42 0.07 31.06
CA GLN A 69 -2.70 -0.71 32.27
C GLN A 69 -4.17 -1.11 32.38
N LYS A 70 -5.08 -0.18 32.05
CA LYS A 70 -6.51 -0.47 31.99
C LYS A 70 -6.84 -1.50 30.90
N LEU A 71 -6.22 -1.35 29.73
CA LEU A 71 -6.38 -2.31 28.62
C LEU A 71 -5.97 -3.73 29.06
N TYR A 72 -4.78 -3.85 29.65
CA TYR A 72 -4.28 -5.12 30.14
C TYR A 72 -5.23 -5.73 31.17
N SER A 73 -5.60 -4.97 32.23
CA SER A 73 -6.51 -5.46 33.28
C SER A 73 -7.86 -5.89 32.73
N TYR A 74 -8.43 -5.14 31.79
CA TYR A 74 -9.68 -5.48 31.11
C TYR A 74 -9.61 -6.82 30.38
N ILE A 75 -8.54 -7.03 29.59
CA ILE A 75 -8.37 -8.28 28.84
C ILE A 75 -8.18 -9.47 29.78
N ILE A 76 -7.36 -9.34 30.82
CA ILE A 76 -7.14 -10.39 31.83
C ILE A 76 -8.45 -10.73 32.55
N GLU A 77 -9.20 -9.73 33.02
CA GLU A 77 -10.46 -9.95 33.71
C GLU A 77 -11.48 -10.67 32.82
N LYS A 78 -11.61 -10.21 31.58
CA LYS A 78 -12.53 -10.80 30.60
C LYS A 78 -12.15 -12.24 30.24
N SER A 79 -10.87 -12.59 30.30
CA SER A 79 -10.36 -13.93 29.98
C SER A 79 -10.43 -14.92 31.16
N LYS A 80 -10.59 -14.44 32.38
CA LYS A 80 -10.38 -15.21 33.63
C LYS A 80 -11.20 -16.50 33.75
N ASN A 81 -12.42 -16.53 33.23
CA ASN A 81 -13.35 -17.67 33.34
C ASN A 81 -13.58 -18.37 31.99
N LEU A 82 -12.81 -18.06 30.97
CA LEU A 82 -12.96 -18.64 29.64
C LEU A 82 -12.05 -19.88 29.51
N ALA A 83 -12.60 -20.94 28.95
CA ALA A 83 -11.83 -22.14 28.62
C ALA A 83 -11.27 -22.06 27.22
N GLY A 84 -10.05 -22.54 27.03
CA GLY A 84 -9.38 -22.59 25.73
C GLY A 84 -8.67 -21.29 25.36
N LYS A 85 -8.23 -21.21 24.10
CA LYS A 85 -7.45 -20.07 23.57
C LYS A 85 -8.29 -18.81 23.42
N ILE A 86 -7.70 -17.66 23.75
CA ILE A 86 -8.31 -16.34 23.61
C ILE A 86 -7.80 -15.67 22.33
N TYR A 87 -8.71 -15.18 21.51
CA TYR A 87 -8.40 -14.43 20.30
C TYR A 87 -8.58 -12.94 20.56
N ILE A 88 -7.49 -12.19 20.47
CA ILE A 88 -7.44 -10.76 20.82
C ILE A 88 -7.25 -9.95 19.53
N LEU A 89 -8.26 -9.16 19.17
CA LEU A 89 -8.31 -8.36 17.96
C LEU A 89 -8.37 -6.88 18.33
N LEU A 90 -7.26 -6.16 18.13
CA LEU A 90 -7.09 -4.76 18.53
C LEU A 90 -6.96 -3.87 17.31
N ASP A 91 -7.98 -3.07 17.03
CA ASP A 91 -8.05 -2.20 15.85
C ASP A 91 -7.54 -0.81 16.18
N GLU A 92 -6.60 -0.28 15.36
CA GLU A 92 -5.91 1.01 15.52
C GLU A 92 -5.17 1.11 16.89
N ILE A 93 -4.36 0.09 17.22
CA ILE A 93 -3.67 -0.06 18.51
C ILE A 93 -2.73 1.11 18.85
N GLN A 94 -2.26 1.87 17.86
CA GLN A 94 -1.40 3.04 18.10
C GLN A 94 -2.08 4.17 18.89
N GLU A 95 -3.38 4.11 19.08
CA GLU A 95 -4.09 5.05 19.97
C GLU A 95 -3.84 4.75 21.45
N VAL A 96 -3.24 3.59 21.78
CA VAL A 96 -2.87 3.20 23.13
C VAL A 96 -1.40 3.51 23.38
N ALA A 97 -1.10 4.38 24.32
CA ALA A 97 0.29 4.65 24.70
C ALA A 97 0.96 3.41 25.33
N SER A 98 2.17 3.07 24.92
CA SER A 98 2.93 1.89 25.40
C SER A 98 2.18 0.56 25.19
N TRP A 99 1.39 0.43 24.12
CA TRP A 99 0.62 -0.78 23.79
C TRP A 99 1.49 -2.04 23.65
N GLU A 100 2.74 -1.90 23.24
CA GLU A 100 3.72 -2.99 23.11
C GLU A 100 3.93 -3.76 24.41
N LYS A 101 3.86 -3.05 25.57
CA LYS A 101 3.96 -3.67 26.89
C LYS A 101 2.77 -4.58 27.16
N VAL A 102 1.57 -4.15 26.74
CA VAL A 102 0.34 -4.97 26.87
C VAL A 102 0.49 -6.25 26.07
N ILE A 103 0.85 -6.13 24.81
CA ILE A 103 0.97 -7.29 23.90
C ILE A 103 1.99 -8.30 24.42
N ASN A 104 3.15 -7.82 24.87
CA ASN A 104 4.16 -8.70 25.46
C ASN A 104 3.67 -9.43 26.72
N SER A 105 3.00 -8.71 27.64
CA SER A 105 2.47 -9.31 28.86
C SER A 105 1.39 -10.35 28.53
N LEU A 106 0.47 -10.04 27.61
CA LEU A 106 -0.60 -10.97 27.21
C LEU A 106 -0.04 -12.29 26.61
N LEU A 107 1.05 -12.20 25.83
CA LEU A 107 1.71 -13.40 25.29
C LEU A 107 2.36 -14.30 26.36
N VAL A 108 2.69 -13.72 27.52
CA VAL A 108 3.28 -14.47 28.67
C VAL A 108 2.19 -15.03 29.57
N ASP A 109 1.13 -14.24 29.79
CA ASP A 109 0.15 -14.49 30.84
C ASP A 109 -1.07 -15.29 30.35
N LEU A 110 -1.31 -15.37 29.03
CA LEU A 110 -2.47 -16.02 28.43
C LEU A 110 -2.07 -16.97 27.28
N ASP A 111 -2.81 -18.06 27.12
CA ASP A 111 -2.84 -18.78 25.85
C ASP A 111 -3.71 -18.00 24.87
N CYS A 112 -3.08 -17.14 24.09
CA CYS A 112 -3.81 -16.22 23.21
C CYS A 112 -3.24 -16.17 21.80
N ASP A 113 -4.10 -15.72 20.89
CA ASP A 113 -3.78 -15.42 19.48
C ASP A 113 -4.10 -13.96 19.19
N ILE A 114 -3.06 -13.16 18.86
CA ILE A 114 -3.16 -11.69 18.83
C ILE A 114 -3.11 -11.16 17.41
N TYR A 115 -4.07 -10.28 17.09
CA TYR A 115 -4.19 -9.55 15.85
C TYR A 115 -4.28 -8.06 16.16
N ILE A 116 -3.41 -7.27 15.57
CA ILE A 116 -3.42 -5.81 15.75
C ILE A 116 -3.46 -5.10 14.40
N THR A 117 -4.08 -3.94 14.35
CA THR A 117 -4.02 -3.07 13.16
C THR A 117 -3.42 -1.72 13.49
N GLY A 118 -2.86 -1.08 12.45
CA GLY A 118 -2.45 0.31 12.52
C GLY A 118 -2.29 0.95 11.14
N SER A 119 -2.54 2.27 11.11
CA SER A 119 -2.52 3.07 9.90
C SER A 119 -1.17 3.74 9.63
N ASN A 120 -0.10 3.37 10.35
CA ASN A 120 1.21 3.97 10.20
C ASN A 120 2.31 2.91 10.18
N ALA A 121 3.31 3.07 9.30
CA ALA A 121 4.47 2.19 9.21
C ALA A 121 5.35 2.21 10.49
N ASN A 122 5.29 3.32 11.25
CA ASN A 122 5.99 3.42 12.54
C ASN A 122 5.45 2.45 13.61
N LEU A 123 4.28 1.84 13.39
CA LEU A 123 3.80 0.76 14.26
C LEU A 123 4.84 -0.37 14.43
N LEU A 124 5.70 -0.56 13.42
CA LEU A 124 6.77 -1.55 13.41
C LEU A 124 8.18 -0.93 13.44
N SER A 125 8.28 0.38 13.78
CA SER A 125 9.56 1.07 13.85
C SER A 125 10.42 0.60 15.06
N SER A 126 11.69 1.01 15.05
CA SER A 126 12.81 0.47 15.85
C SER A 126 12.54 0.18 17.32
N GLU A 127 11.74 0.97 18.03
CA GLU A 127 11.43 0.71 19.44
C GLU A 127 10.49 -0.48 19.61
N LEU A 128 9.49 -0.61 18.74
CA LEU A 128 8.52 -1.71 18.77
C LEU A 128 9.13 -3.01 18.28
N ALA A 129 9.96 -2.94 17.25
CA ALA A 129 10.71 -4.10 16.77
C ALA A 129 11.56 -4.72 17.88
N THR A 130 12.05 -3.94 18.84
CA THR A 130 12.85 -4.45 19.96
C THR A 130 12.00 -5.23 20.98
N TYR A 131 10.79 -4.76 21.30
CA TYR A 131 9.91 -5.40 22.30
C TYR A 131 9.24 -6.68 21.77
N ILE A 132 8.86 -6.71 20.49
CA ILE A 132 8.17 -7.84 19.86
C ILE A 132 9.03 -8.53 18.78
N ALA A 133 10.35 -8.27 18.79
CA ALA A 133 11.28 -8.78 17.78
C ALA A 133 11.19 -10.31 17.62
N GLY A 134 11.04 -10.76 16.38
CA GLY A 134 10.93 -12.16 16.05
C GLY A 134 9.60 -12.84 16.41
N ARG A 135 8.62 -12.09 16.96
CA ARG A 135 7.33 -12.61 17.40
C ARG A 135 6.14 -12.07 16.61
N TYR A 136 6.35 -11.44 15.46
CA TYR A 136 5.27 -10.90 14.64
C TYR A 136 5.45 -11.22 13.16
N VAL A 137 4.35 -11.16 12.43
CA VAL A 137 4.29 -11.15 10.97
C VAL A 137 3.50 -9.92 10.53
N GLU A 138 4.05 -9.18 9.56
CA GLU A 138 3.36 -8.03 8.97
C GLU A 138 2.54 -8.46 7.74
N ILE A 139 1.27 -8.05 7.74
CA ILE A 139 0.37 -8.17 6.61
C ILE A 139 0.01 -6.76 6.14
N LYS A 140 0.68 -6.29 5.07
CA LYS A 140 0.45 -4.95 4.53
C LYS A 140 -0.75 -4.93 3.60
N VAL A 141 -1.78 -4.17 4.00
CA VAL A 141 -3.04 -4.01 3.27
C VAL A 141 -2.97 -2.79 2.36
N PHE A 142 -3.02 -3.04 1.06
CA PHE A 142 -3.09 -2.01 0.03
C PHE A 142 -4.56 -1.61 -0.25
N PRO A 143 -4.83 -0.45 -0.87
CA PRO A 143 -6.08 -0.21 -1.57
C PRO A 143 -6.43 -1.37 -2.51
N LEU A 144 -7.65 -1.48 -2.99
CA LEU A 144 -8.09 -2.58 -3.84
C LEU A 144 -7.15 -2.77 -5.04
N SER A 145 -6.84 -4.03 -5.38
CA SER A 145 -6.27 -4.36 -6.68
C SER A 145 -7.31 -4.11 -7.78
N PHE A 146 -6.88 -4.07 -9.04
CA PHE A 146 -7.83 -3.90 -10.14
C PHE A 146 -8.90 -5.00 -10.16
N LYS A 147 -8.50 -6.24 -9.89
CA LYS A 147 -9.45 -7.36 -9.77
C LYS A 147 -10.43 -7.17 -8.63
N GLU A 148 -9.94 -6.81 -7.43
CA GLU A 148 -10.81 -6.51 -6.29
C GLU A 148 -11.74 -5.32 -6.58
N PHE A 149 -11.26 -4.29 -7.30
CA PHE A 149 -12.07 -3.15 -7.71
C PHE A 149 -13.26 -3.57 -8.58
N ILE A 150 -13.05 -4.47 -9.55
CA ILE A 150 -14.13 -5.04 -10.38
C ILE A 150 -15.11 -5.80 -9.49
N ASP A 151 -14.62 -6.68 -8.60
CA ASP A 151 -15.45 -7.49 -7.72
C ASP A 151 -16.32 -6.62 -6.81
N PHE A 152 -15.75 -5.58 -6.23
CA PHE A 152 -16.47 -4.60 -5.40
C PHE A 152 -17.51 -3.84 -6.23
N SER A 153 -17.16 -3.39 -7.43
CA SER A 153 -18.09 -2.70 -8.32
C SER A 153 -19.29 -3.55 -8.69
N LYS A 154 -19.08 -4.82 -9.04
CA LYS A 154 -20.15 -5.77 -9.42
C LYS A 154 -21.12 -6.06 -8.26
N ILE A 155 -20.60 -6.17 -7.03
CA ILE A 155 -21.43 -6.45 -5.85
C ILE A 155 -22.28 -5.24 -5.46
N GLN A 156 -21.75 -4.04 -5.59
CA GLN A 156 -22.46 -2.83 -5.16
C GLN A 156 -23.34 -2.20 -6.26
N ASN A 157 -22.99 -2.40 -7.52
CA ASN A 157 -23.70 -1.85 -8.68
C ASN A 157 -24.11 -2.99 -9.63
N SER A 158 -24.92 -3.93 -9.16
CA SER A 158 -25.34 -5.12 -9.94
C SER A 158 -26.14 -4.81 -11.22
N GLU A 159 -26.70 -3.60 -11.35
CA GLU A 159 -27.51 -3.18 -12.49
C GLU A 159 -26.67 -2.78 -13.72
N LYS A 160 -25.39 -2.45 -13.56
CA LYS A 160 -24.51 -2.03 -14.66
C LYS A 160 -23.25 -2.86 -14.73
N ILE A 161 -23.13 -3.64 -15.80
CA ILE A 161 -21.92 -4.40 -16.13
C ILE A 161 -21.09 -3.56 -17.10
N TYR A 162 -19.84 -3.30 -16.74
CA TYR A 162 -18.88 -2.57 -17.57
C TYR A 162 -17.88 -3.55 -18.20
N SER A 163 -17.25 -3.14 -19.31
CA SER A 163 -16.07 -3.83 -19.84
C SER A 163 -14.87 -3.69 -18.91
N ASN A 164 -13.86 -4.52 -19.07
CA ASN A 164 -12.63 -4.42 -18.29
C ASN A 164 -11.91 -3.07 -18.52
N GLU A 165 -12.03 -2.53 -19.74
CA GLU A 165 -11.51 -1.22 -20.12
C GLU A 165 -12.20 -0.08 -19.36
N GLU A 166 -13.52 -0.09 -19.31
CA GLU A 166 -14.29 0.92 -18.57
C GLU A 166 -14.04 0.84 -17.06
N TYR A 167 -13.91 -0.38 -16.50
CA TYR A 167 -13.48 -0.54 -15.11
C TYR A 167 -12.07 0.00 -14.90
N PHE A 168 -11.16 -0.22 -15.85
CA PHE A 168 -9.78 0.22 -15.74
C PHE A 168 -9.67 1.76 -15.79
N GLU A 169 -10.42 2.43 -16.66
CA GLU A 169 -10.52 3.88 -16.69
C GLU A 169 -11.00 4.46 -15.35
N LYS A 170 -12.02 3.84 -14.75
CA LYS A 170 -12.51 4.23 -13.42
C LYS A 170 -11.48 3.98 -12.32
N TYR A 171 -10.78 2.84 -12.39
CA TYR A 171 -9.72 2.51 -11.45
C TYR A 171 -8.54 3.50 -11.54
N LEU A 172 -8.15 3.86 -12.76
CA LEU A 172 -7.17 4.93 -13.00
C LEU A 172 -7.62 6.26 -12.40
N GLN A 173 -8.89 6.63 -12.60
CA GLN A 173 -9.43 7.92 -12.20
C GLN A 173 -9.68 8.04 -10.70
N PHE A 174 -10.26 7.02 -10.08
CA PHE A 174 -10.76 7.09 -8.70
C PHE A 174 -9.88 6.36 -7.68
N GLY A 175 -8.88 5.60 -8.15
CA GLY A 175 -8.04 4.79 -7.28
C GLY A 175 -8.75 3.54 -6.78
N GLY A 176 -8.21 2.95 -5.70
CA GLY A 176 -8.65 1.67 -5.14
C GLY A 176 -9.13 1.73 -3.70
N LEU A 177 -9.46 2.90 -3.13
CA LEU A 177 -10.02 2.96 -1.78
C LEU A 177 -11.41 2.30 -1.75
N PRO A 178 -11.66 1.28 -0.89
CA PRO A 178 -12.89 0.48 -0.95
C PRO A 178 -14.19 1.26 -0.88
N ALA A 179 -14.23 2.33 -0.08
CA ALA A 179 -15.46 3.07 0.18
C ALA A 179 -15.95 3.94 -0.99
N ILE A 180 -15.13 4.15 -2.04
CA ILE A 180 -15.58 4.90 -3.24
C ILE A 180 -16.76 4.20 -3.92
N HIS A 181 -16.87 2.88 -3.77
CA HIS A 181 -17.96 2.10 -4.35
C HIS A 181 -19.33 2.39 -3.71
N ASN A 182 -19.37 3.04 -2.54
CA ASN A 182 -20.63 3.43 -1.87
C ASN A 182 -21.33 4.63 -2.53
N PHE A 183 -20.68 5.32 -3.46
CA PHE A 183 -21.17 6.58 -4.04
C PHE A 183 -21.85 6.41 -5.41
N ASN A 184 -22.30 5.20 -5.76
CA ASN A 184 -23.01 4.91 -7.02
C ASN A 184 -22.33 5.50 -8.26
N GLN A 185 -20.98 5.60 -8.22
CA GLN A 185 -20.16 6.18 -9.27
C GLN A 185 -20.38 7.69 -9.52
N ASP A 186 -21.00 8.40 -8.59
CA ASP A 186 -21.05 9.86 -8.67
C ASP A 186 -19.66 10.46 -8.47
N LYS A 187 -19.15 11.02 -9.55
CA LYS A 187 -17.79 11.57 -9.62
C LYS A 187 -17.56 12.67 -8.58
N THR A 188 -18.55 13.54 -8.39
CA THR A 188 -18.45 14.66 -7.45
C THR A 188 -18.32 14.17 -6.01
N SER A 189 -19.19 13.25 -5.60
CA SER A 189 -19.16 12.67 -4.25
C SER A 189 -17.88 11.84 -4.02
N ILE A 190 -17.39 11.12 -5.03
CA ILE A 190 -16.14 10.38 -4.92
C ILE A 190 -14.97 11.34 -4.69
N TYR A 191 -14.82 12.41 -5.47
CA TYR A 191 -13.72 13.37 -5.28
C TYR A 191 -13.82 14.14 -3.97
N GLN A 192 -15.04 14.51 -3.55
CA GLN A 192 -15.25 15.10 -2.22
C GLN A 192 -14.74 14.15 -1.13
N TYR A 193 -15.16 12.89 -1.16
CA TYR A 193 -14.71 11.88 -0.20
C TYR A 193 -13.19 11.68 -0.22
N LEU A 194 -12.57 11.61 -1.41
CA LEU A 194 -11.12 11.45 -1.53
C LEU A 194 -10.35 12.66 -0.99
N THR A 195 -10.88 13.88 -1.19
CA THR A 195 -10.33 15.11 -0.60
C THR A 195 -10.41 15.08 0.92
N ASP A 196 -11.52 14.64 1.49
CA ASP A 196 -11.69 14.53 2.93
C ASP A 196 -10.75 13.46 3.54
N ILE A 197 -10.53 12.35 2.82
CA ILE A 197 -9.53 11.34 3.23
C ILE A 197 -8.12 11.93 3.16
N TYR A 198 -7.75 12.59 2.08
CA TYR A 198 -6.45 13.25 1.94
C TYR A 198 -6.18 14.20 3.12
N ASN A 199 -7.13 15.10 3.43
CA ASN A 199 -7.01 16.04 4.54
C ASN A 199 -6.90 15.31 5.89
N SER A 200 -7.69 14.26 6.10
CA SER A 200 -7.63 13.47 7.34
C SER A 200 -6.29 12.77 7.53
N VAL A 201 -5.76 12.14 6.47
CA VAL A 201 -4.45 11.47 6.50
C VAL A 201 -3.33 12.49 6.69
N LEU A 202 -3.38 13.62 5.97
CA LEU A 202 -2.39 14.68 6.07
C LEU A 202 -2.31 15.22 7.49
N LEU A 203 -3.45 15.62 8.06
CA LEU A 203 -3.47 16.26 9.38
C LEU A 203 -3.17 15.29 10.52
N LYS A 204 -3.76 14.10 10.53
CA LYS A 204 -3.61 13.13 11.64
C LYS A 204 -2.35 12.30 11.52
N ASP A 205 -2.10 11.71 10.35
CA ASP A 205 -1.07 10.69 10.21
C ASP A 205 0.28 11.28 9.77
N VAL A 206 0.32 12.47 9.16
CA VAL A 206 1.56 13.15 8.78
C VAL A 206 1.88 14.29 9.74
N VAL A 207 1.04 15.32 9.81
CA VAL A 207 1.33 16.56 10.56
C VAL A 207 1.42 16.31 12.06
N ALA A 208 0.35 15.78 12.66
CA ALA A 208 0.28 15.62 14.11
C ALA A 208 1.35 14.64 14.64
N ARG A 209 1.55 13.51 13.95
CA ARG A 209 2.53 12.48 14.40
C ARG A 209 3.99 12.89 14.23
N ASN A 210 4.30 13.78 13.29
CA ASN A 210 5.68 14.20 13.03
C ASN A 210 5.94 15.65 13.49
N ASN A 211 5.01 16.27 14.21
CA ASN A 211 5.10 17.65 14.71
C ASN A 211 5.48 18.66 13.62
N ILE A 212 4.92 18.49 12.41
CA ILE A 212 5.20 19.36 11.27
C ILE A 212 4.52 20.71 11.50
N ARG A 213 5.29 21.80 11.49
CA ARG A 213 4.80 23.16 11.75
C ARG A 213 4.38 23.89 10.47
N ASP A 214 5.11 23.68 9.38
CA ASP A 214 4.84 24.32 8.09
C ASP A 214 4.03 23.39 7.19
N ILE A 215 2.69 23.45 7.38
CA ILE A 215 1.75 22.61 6.63
C ILE A 215 1.70 23.04 5.15
N GLU A 216 1.75 24.35 4.87
CA GLU A 216 1.73 24.86 3.48
C GLU A 216 2.92 24.33 2.68
N LEU A 217 4.10 24.31 3.29
CA LEU A 217 5.29 23.77 2.66
C LEU A 217 5.18 22.26 2.41
N LEU A 218 4.63 21.53 3.36
CA LEU A 218 4.36 20.09 3.21
C LEU A 218 3.41 19.84 2.04
N GLU A 219 2.31 20.59 1.93
CA GLU A 219 1.34 20.47 0.83
C GLU A 219 2.00 20.73 -0.52
N ARG A 220 2.85 21.76 -0.63
CA ARG A 220 3.62 22.04 -1.87
C ARG A 220 4.53 20.87 -2.26
N ILE A 221 5.17 20.23 -1.29
CA ILE A 221 6.00 19.04 -1.53
C ILE A 221 5.13 17.89 -2.01
N ILE A 222 3.97 17.66 -1.39
CA ILE A 222 3.03 16.61 -1.81
C ILE A 222 2.56 16.83 -3.24
N LEU A 223 2.12 18.05 -3.57
CA LEU A 223 1.68 18.38 -4.93
C LEU A 223 2.80 18.20 -5.96
N TYR A 224 4.04 18.57 -5.60
CA TYR A 224 5.20 18.30 -6.45
C TYR A 224 5.40 16.80 -6.69
N ILE A 225 5.30 15.98 -5.65
CA ILE A 225 5.42 14.52 -5.77
C ILE A 225 4.30 13.96 -6.64
N PHE A 226 3.07 14.40 -6.41
CA PHE A 226 1.89 13.97 -7.16
C PHE A 226 2.01 14.27 -8.66
N ASP A 227 2.54 15.43 -9.01
CA ASP A 227 2.75 15.83 -10.41
C ASP A 227 3.94 15.11 -11.07
N ASN A 228 4.86 14.53 -10.27
CA ASN A 228 6.07 13.86 -10.74
C ASN A 228 6.08 12.34 -10.52
N ILE A 229 4.93 11.69 -10.41
CA ILE A 229 4.85 10.23 -10.23
C ILE A 229 5.55 9.51 -11.39
N GLY A 230 6.34 8.49 -11.08
CA GLY A 230 7.08 7.71 -12.08
C GLY A 230 8.33 8.41 -12.61
N ASN A 231 8.57 9.67 -12.26
CA ASN A 231 9.79 10.37 -12.63
C ASN A 231 10.88 10.17 -11.57
N ILE A 232 12.14 10.16 -12.03
CA ILE A 232 13.29 10.15 -11.13
C ILE A 232 13.49 11.55 -10.55
N PHE A 233 13.51 11.67 -9.24
CA PHE A 233 13.89 12.90 -8.56
C PHE A 233 14.60 12.63 -7.24
N SER A 234 15.16 13.68 -6.63
CA SER A 234 15.84 13.62 -5.35
C SER A 234 15.32 14.71 -4.42
N ALA A 235 15.51 14.55 -3.11
CA ALA A 235 15.19 15.59 -2.13
C ALA A 235 15.89 16.93 -2.46
N LYS A 236 17.11 16.87 -3.03
CA LYS A 236 17.80 18.06 -3.53
C LYS A 236 17.02 18.75 -4.64
N LYS A 237 16.49 18.00 -5.62
CA LYS A 237 15.69 18.57 -6.73
C LYS A 237 14.42 19.26 -6.23
N ILE A 238 13.74 18.68 -5.22
CA ILE A 238 12.61 19.30 -4.54
C ILE A 238 13.04 20.60 -3.84
N SER A 239 14.13 20.55 -3.07
CA SER A 239 14.66 21.73 -2.38
C SER A 239 15.01 22.86 -3.36
N ASP A 240 15.66 22.55 -4.49
CA ASP A 240 16.04 23.51 -5.52
C ASP A 240 14.80 24.11 -6.23
N PHE A 241 13.78 23.28 -6.49
CA PHE A 241 12.49 23.74 -7.01
C PHE A 241 11.81 24.75 -6.06
N LEU A 242 11.73 24.43 -4.76
CA LEU A 242 11.13 25.31 -3.77
C LEU A 242 11.93 26.61 -3.58
N LYS A 243 13.28 26.54 -3.65
CA LYS A 243 14.13 27.74 -3.66
C LYS A 243 13.83 28.66 -4.84
N SER A 244 13.59 28.11 -6.04
CA SER A 244 13.22 28.90 -7.21
C SER A 244 11.88 29.63 -7.04
N GLN A 245 11.03 29.15 -6.14
CA GLN A 245 9.76 29.77 -5.73
C GLN A 245 9.88 30.69 -4.52
N GLY A 246 11.11 31.03 -4.09
CA GLY A 246 11.36 31.95 -2.99
C GLY A 246 11.31 31.31 -1.60
N ARG A 247 11.17 29.98 -1.48
CA ARG A 247 11.15 29.24 -0.20
C ARG A 247 12.49 28.54 0.04
N LYS A 248 13.24 28.95 1.05
CA LYS A 248 14.49 28.28 1.45
C LYS A 248 14.16 27.08 2.31
N LEU A 249 14.55 25.88 1.86
CA LEU A 249 14.36 24.63 2.58
C LEU A 249 15.64 23.79 2.54
N SER A 250 16.02 23.19 3.67
CA SER A 250 17.13 22.26 3.70
C SER A 250 16.73 20.93 3.06
N VAL A 251 17.70 20.27 2.44
CA VAL A 251 17.50 18.93 1.86
C VAL A 251 17.07 17.92 2.95
N GLU A 252 17.59 18.07 4.16
CA GLU A 252 17.24 17.24 5.32
C GLU A 252 15.75 17.37 5.68
N THR A 253 15.19 18.57 5.68
CA THR A 253 13.77 18.78 5.94
C THR A 253 12.90 18.11 4.88
N VAL A 254 13.33 18.14 3.61
CA VAL A 254 12.63 17.40 2.53
C VAL A 254 12.66 15.91 2.81
N TYR A 255 13.79 15.32 3.20
CA TYR A 255 13.89 13.91 3.57
C TYR A 255 12.95 13.55 4.73
N ASN A 256 12.87 14.41 5.76
CA ASN A 256 11.97 14.19 6.90
C ASN A 256 10.50 14.19 6.45
N TYR A 257 10.12 15.09 5.54
CA TYR A 257 8.76 15.13 5.00
C TYR A 257 8.46 13.92 4.12
N LEU A 258 9.39 13.52 3.24
CA LEU A 258 9.25 12.29 2.46
C LEU A 258 9.08 11.06 3.36
N LYS A 259 9.86 10.96 4.43
CA LYS A 259 9.75 9.86 5.40
C LYS A 259 8.41 9.87 6.12
N ALA A 260 7.90 11.03 6.51
CA ALA A 260 6.58 11.17 7.12
C ALA A 260 5.45 10.71 6.18
N LEU A 261 5.55 11.04 4.88
CA LEU A 261 4.60 10.61 3.86
C LEU A 261 4.67 9.09 3.58
N GLU A 262 5.86 8.50 3.58
CA GLU A 262 6.05 7.05 3.49
C GLU A 262 5.41 6.33 4.70
N ASN A 263 5.68 6.84 5.91
CA ASN A 263 5.13 6.28 7.14
C ASN A 263 3.60 6.35 7.20
N ALA A 264 2.99 7.37 6.61
CA ALA A 264 1.54 7.51 6.48
C ALA A 264 0.95 6.70 5.30
N TYR A 265 1.77 5.95 4.57
CA TYR A 265 1.36 5.20 3.39
C TYR A 265 0.71 6.07 2.29
N ILE A 266 1.14 7.33 2.14
CA ILE A 266 0.73 8.17 1.02
C ILE A 266 1.59 7.84 -0.20
N ILE A 267 2.90 7.75 0.01
CA ILE A 267 3.88 7.43 -1.02
C ILE A 267 4.66 6.16 -0.68
N SER A 268 5.26 5.57 -1.69
CA SER A 268 6.23 4.48 -1.56
C SER A 268 7.47 4.82 -2.36
N LYS A 269 8.61 4.81 -1.70
CA LYS A 269 9.92 5.03 -2.32
C LYS A 269 10.42 3.76 -2.99
N VAL A 270 10.96 3.88 -4.20
CA VAL A 270 11.58 2.79 -4.95
C VAL A 270 13.01 3.15 -5.29
N GLN A 271 13.93 2.32 -4.86
CA GLN A 271 15.36 2.49 -5.10
C GLN A 271 15.75 2.05 -6.50
N ARG A 272 16.84 2.58 -6.99
CA ARG A 272 17.44 2.14 -8.25
C ARG A 272 18.46 1.04 -8.02
N TYR A 273 18.49 0.09 -8.93
CA TYR A 273 19.43 -1.02 -8.93
C TYR A 273 20.26 -1.02 -10.21
N ASP A 274 21.56 -0.94 -10.09
CA ASP A 274 22.47 -1.10 -11.22
C ASP A 274 22.62 -2.58 -11.58
N ILE A 275 22.09 -2.97 -12.72
CA ILE A 275 22.07 -4.38 -13.17
C ILE A 275 23.48 -4.89 -13.43
N LYS A 276 24.36 -4.05 -14.00
CA LYS A 276 25.73 -4.42 -14.29
C LYS A 276 26.61 -4.42 -13.04
N GLY A 277 26.48 -3.37 -12.21
CA GLY A 277 27.22 -3.23 -10.95
C GLY A 277 26.69 -4.10 -9.83
N LYS A 278 25.50 -4.70 -9.98
CA LYS A 278 24.80 -5.53 -8.97
C LYS A 278 24.67 -4.85 -7.61
N SER A 279 24.38 -3.54 -7.61
CA SER A 279 24.30 -2.72 -6.41
C SER A 279 23.09 -1.78 -6.41
N ILE A 280 22.57 -1.51 -5.20
CA ILE A 280 21.55 -0.49 -5.01
C ILE A 280 22.21 0.88 -5.08
N LEU A 281 21.58 1.82 -5.79
CA LEU A 281 22.06 3.19 -5.91
C LEU A 281 21.41 4.06 -4.81
N GLU A 282 22.24 4.83 -4.12
CA GLU A 282 21.80 5.66 -2.97
C GLU A 282 21.02 6.92 -3.35
N THR A 283 21.04 7.29 -4.62
CA THR A 283 20.44 8.55 -5.10
C THR A 283 19.53 8.32 -6.31
N GLN A 284 18.63 9.30 -6.54
CA GLN A 284 17.71 9.31 -7.68
C GLN A 284 16.67 8.18 -7.59
N GLU A 285 15.83 8.26 -6.58
CA GLU A 285 14.71 7.34 -6.39
C GLU A 285 13.49 7.74 -7.26
N LYS A 286 12.58 6.79 -7.46
CA LYS A 286 11.20 7.08 -7.88
C LYS A 286 10.25 6.97 -6.68
N PHE A 287 9.16 7.72 -6.77
CA PHE A 287 8.08 7.65 -5.79
C PHE A 287 6.78 7.31 -6.50
N TYR A 288 6.05 6.37 -5.91
CA TYR A 288 4.72 5.97 -6.37
C TYR A 288 3.72 6.20 -5.25
N LEU A 289 2.46 6.44 -5.59
CA LEU A 289 1.38 6.63 -4.64
C LEU A 289 0.74 5.30 -4.29
N LEU A 290 0.27 5.16 -3.06
CA LEU A 290 -0.51 3.99 -2.71
C LEU A 290 -1.94 4.05 -3.24
N ASP A 291 -2.44 5.25 -3.56
CA ASP A 291 -3.73 5.43 -4.23
C ASP A 291 -3.71 6.64 -5.18
N LEU A 292 -4.05 6.41 -6.46
CA LEU A 292 -4.08 7.47 -7.48
C LEU A 292 -5.26 8.42 -7.28
N GLY A 293 -6.35 7.98 -6.69
CA GLY A 293 -7.53 8.81 -6.42
C GLY A 293 -7.21 10.01 -5.55
N LEU A 294 -6.26 9.87 -4.61
CA LEU A 294 -5.80 11.00 -3.79
C LEU A 294 -5.10 12.08 -4.63
N LYS A 295 -4.26 11.69 -5.60
CA LYS A 295 -3.66 12.65 -6.55
C LYS A 295 -4.76 13.39 -7.30
N HIS A 296 -5.71 12.65 -7.86
CA HIS A 296 -6.72 13.22 -8.73
C HIS A 296 -7.73 14.08 -7.97
N SER A 297 -7.94 13.85 -6.69
CA SER A 297 -8.75 14.73 -5.85
C SER A 297 -8.12 16.11 -5.62
N GLN A 298 -6.76 16.20 -5.71
CA GLN A 298 -6.03 17.45 -5.49
C GLN A 298 -5.66 18.17 -6.80
N LEU A 299 -5.24 17.42 -7.83
CA LEU A 299 -4.72 17.99 -9.09
C LEU A 299 -5.68 17.84 -10.28
N GLY A 300 -6.82 17.15 -10.07
CA GLY A 300 -7.67 16.72 -11.17
C GLY A 300 -7.07 15.55 -11.97
N TYR A 301 -7.91 14.85 -12.71
CA TYR A 301 -7.45 13.79 -13.61
C TYR A 301 -6.96 14.37 -14.93
N LYS A 302 -5.70 14.10 -15.28
CA LYS A 302 -5.06 14.53 -16.52
C LYS A 302 -4.69 13.29 -17.36
N ALA A 303 -5.29 13.13 -18.52
CA ALA A 303 -5.02 11.99 -19.41
C ALA A 303 -3.56 11.96 -19.94
N ASN A 304 -2.90 13.11 -19.99
CA ASN A 304 -1.51 13.22 -20.46
C ASN A 304 -0.49 12.57 -19.52
N ASP A 305 -0.85 12.35 -18.24
CA ASP A 305 0.02 11.72 -17.23
C ASP A 305 -0.08 10.18 -17.23
N ILE A 306 -0.72 9.60 -18.25
CA ILE A 306 -1.08 8.18 -18.28
C ILE A 306 0.10 7.24 -18.04
N ALA A 307 1.28 7.54 -18.57
CA ALA A 307 2.46 6.69 -18.43
C ALA A 307 2.85 6.49 -16.96
N GLY A 308 2.92 7.58 -16.18
CA GLY A 308 3.21 7.51 -14.75
C GLY A 308 2.12 6.80 -13.95
N HIS A 309 0.84 6.95 -14.35
CA HIS A 309 -0.26 6.23 -13.71
C HIS A 309 -0.19 4.72 -13.95
N LEU A 310 0.15 4.29 -15.17
CA LEU A 310 0.32 2.87 -15.52
C LEU A 310 1.48 2.25 -14.76
N GLU A 311 2.64 2.93 -14.71
CA GLU A 311 3.76 2.49 -13.88
C GLU A 311 3.33 2.34 -12.41
N ASN A 312 2.60 3.32 -11.86
CA ASN A 312 2.13 3.29 -10.48
C ASN A 312 1.25 2.07 -10.17
N ILE A 313 0.32 1.76 -11.06
CA ILE A 313 -0.59 0.61 -10.89
C ILE A 313 0.18 -0.71 -10.98
N ILE A 314 1.09 -0.85 -11.94
CA ILE A 314 1.94 -2.03 -12.09
C ILE A 314 2.83 -2.22 -10.86
N TYR A 315 3.42 -1.15 -10.36
CA TYR A 315 4.22 -1.19 -9.13
C TYR A 315 3.42 -1.71 -7.93
N LEU A 316 2.23 -1.17 -7.70
CA LEU A 316 1.37 -1.61 -6.60
C LEU A 316 0.94 -3.07 -6.75
N GLU A 317 0.69 -3.52 -7.98
CA GLU A 317 0.35 -4.92 -8.25
C GLU A 317 1.52 -5.84 -7.94
N LEU A 318 2.75 -5.47 -8.31
CA LEU A 318 3.95 -6.23 -7.96
C LEU A 318 4.14 -6.35 -6.44
N LEU A 319 3.90 -5.26 -5.69
CA LEU A 319 3.95 -5.30 -4.22
C LEU A 319 2.87 -6.24 -3.63
N ARG A 320 1.63 -6.22 -4.17
CA ARG A 320 0.56 -7.14 -3.75
C ARG A 320 0.93 -8.61 -3.99
N ARG A 321 1.66 -8.88 -5.08
CA ARG A 321 2.21 -10.22 -5.41
C ARG A 321 3.44 -10.57 -4.57
N LYS A 322 3.83 -9.70 -3.62
CA LYS A 322 4.98 -9.88 -2.71
C LYS A 322 6.35 -9.86 -3.41
N TYR A 323 6.48 -9.11 -4.49
CA TYR A 323 7.78 -8.83 -5.07
C TYR A 323 8.46 -7.66 -4.35
N ASN A 324 9.77 -7.77 -4.15
CA ASN A 324 10.63 -6.63 -3.91
C ASN A 324 10.90 -5.94 -5.24
N VAL A 325 10.64 -4.65 -5.34
CA VAL A 325 10.67 -3.92 -6.61
C VAL A 325 11.74 -2.83 -6.56
N ASN A 326 12.57 -2.79 -7.59
CA ASN A 326 13.55 -1.75 -7.84
C ASN A 326 13.40 -1.19 -9.26
N ILE A 327 13.89 0.02 -9.48
CA ILE A 327 14.05 0.58 -10.83
C ILE A 327 15.38 0.11 -11.39
N GLY A 328 15.38 -0.49 -12.57
CA GLY A 328 16.59 -0.98 -13.20
C GLY A 328 17.39 0.13 -13.88
N LYS A 329 18.72 0.11 -13.69
CA LYS A 329 19.65 0.90 -14.48
C LYS A 329 20.59 -0.04 -15.24
N LEU A 330 20.60 0.07 -16.57
CA LEU A 330 21.52 -0.67 -17.42
C LEU A 330 22.30 0.33 -18.32
N LYS A 331 23.53 0.67 -17.92
CA LYS A 331 24.32 1.77 -18.52
C LYS A 331 23.53 3.09 -18.43
N THR A 332 23.11 3.65 -19.58
CA THR A 332 22.33 4.89 -19.68
C THR A 332 20.82 4.65 -19.76
N LYS A 333 20.38 3.37 -19.92
CA LYS A 333 18.97 3.02 -20.09
C LYS A 333 18.34 2.67 -18.75
N GLU A 334 17.06 3.00 -18.62
CA GLU A 334 16.22 2.63 -17.48
C GLU A 334 15.36 1.42 -17.83
N ILE A 335 15.10 0.59 -16.83
CA ILE A 335 14.07 -0.46 -16.85
C ILE A 335 13.09 -0.11 -15.75
N ASN A 336 11.81 0.03 -16.09
CA ASN A 336 10.82 0.49 -15.13
C ASN A 336 10.83 -0.35 -13.86
N PHE A 337 10.87 -1.69 -13.97
CA PHE A 337 10.88 -2.53 -12.78
C PHE A 337 11.77 -3.76 -12.93
N ILE A 338 12.52 -4.01 -11.85
CA ILE A 338 13.12 -5.30 -11.51
C ILE A 338 12.35 -5.80 -10.30
N ALA A 339 11.58 -6.86 -10.46
CA ALA A 339 10.76 -7.44 -9.41
C ALA A 339 11.32 -8.79 -8.99
N GLN A 340 11.69 -8.95 -7.72
CA GLN A 340 12.28 -10.16 -7.18
C GLN A 340 11.49 -10.71 -6.01
N LYS A 341 11.24 -12.02 -6.01
CA LYS A 341 10.57 -12.74 -4.94
C LYS A 341 11.14 -14.14 -4.84
N GLU A 342 11.77 -14.46 -3.70
CA GLU A 342 12.48 -15.75 -3.54
C GLU A 342 13.46 -15.96 -4.72
N ASP A 343 13.38 -17.08 -5.44
CA ASP A 343 14.19 -17.39 -6.61
C ASP A 343 13.64 -16.83 -7.93
N LYS A 344 12.49 -16.16 -7.89
CA LYS A 344 11.84 -15.57 -9.06
C LYS A 344 12.28 -14.14 -9.26
N LYS A 345 12.62 -13.80 -10.50
CA LYS A 345 12.96 -12.44 -10.90
C LYS A 345 12.27 -12.11 -12.22
N LEU A 346 11.77 -10.89 -12.33
CA LEU A 346 11.10 -10.39 -13.54
C LEU A 346 11.70 -9.04 -13.91
N TYR A 347 11.74 -8.76 -15.21
CA TYR A 347 12.05 -7.44 -15.75
C TYR A 347 10.82 -6.92 -16.47
N ILE A 348 10.39 -5.70 -16.16
CA ILE A 348 9.17 -5.12 -16.73
C ILE A 348 9.48 -3.75 -17.27
N GLN A 349 9.05 -3.52 -18.51
CA GLN A 349 8.95 -2.22 -19.14
C GLN A 349 7.46 -1.91 -19.34
N ALA A 350 7.06 -0.69 -19.05
CA ALA A 350 5.66 -0.26 -19.11
C ALA A 350 5.51 0.96 -20.03
N THR A 351 4.56 0.91 -20.94
CA THR A 351 4.27 2.02 -21.85
C THR A 351 2.76 2.12 -22.08
N TYR A 352 2.28 3.29 -22.54
CA TYR A 352 0.88 3.43 -22.90
C TYR A 352 0.58 2.64 -24.18
N LEU A 353 1.21 3.00 -25.30
CA LEU A 353 1.01 2.35 -26.59
C LEU A 353 2.35 2.11 -27.29
N LEU A 354 2.44 1.03 -28.03
CA LEU A 354 3.55 0.70 -28.93
C LEU A 354 3.25 1.18 -30.35
N ALA A 355 2.93 2.48 -30.47
CA ALA A 355 2.35 3.07 -31.68
C ALA A 355 3.31 3.21 -32.87
N SER A 356 4.63 3.07 -32.66
CA SER A 356 5.62 3.20 -33.72
C SER A 356 6.81 2.26 -33.50
N GLU A 357 7.56 1.95 -34.57
CA GLU A 357 8.80 1.15 -34.50
C GLU A 357 9.82 1.77 -33.54
N ASN A 358 9.93 3.09 -33.52
CA ASN A 358 10.81 3.80 -32.58
C ASN A 358 10.38 3.58 -31.11
N THR A 359 9.08 3.58 -30.84
CA THR A 359 8.58 3.28 -29.50
C THR A 359 8.84 1.82 -29.13
N ILE A 360 8.58 0.89 -30.04
CA ILE A 360 8.88 -0.54 -29.84
C ILE A 360 10.37 -0.73 -29.52
N GLU A 361 11.27 -0.17 -30.35
CA GLU A 361 12.71 -0.32 -30.10
C GLU A 361 13.13 0.32 -28.78
N ARG A 362 12.58 1.47 -28.41
CA ARG A 362 12.85 2.15 -27.13
C ARG A 362 12.48 1.27 -25.94
N GLU A 363 11.31 0.62 -25.97
CA GLU A 363 10.81 -0.18 -24.84
C GLU A 363 11.45 -1.59 -24.79
N PHE A 364 11.74 -2.20 -25.95
CA PHE A 364 12.33 -3.53 -26.00
C PHE A 364 13.84 -3.53 -25.83
N SER A 365 14.55 -2.50 -26.32
CA SER A 365 16.03 -2.52 -26.34
C SER A 365 16.69 -2.55 -24.96
N PRO A 366 16.16 -1.93 -23.89
CA PRO A 366 16.73 -2.12 -22.56
C PRO A 366 16.70 -3.58 -22.10
N LEU A 367 15.60 -4.29 -22.38
CA LEU A 367 15.39 -5.67 -21.98
C LEU A 367 16.25 -6.65 -22.82
N LYS A 368 16.43 -6.40 -24.13
CA LYS A 368 17.30 -7.20 -25.00
C LYS A 368 18.74 -7.23 -24.53
N ASN A 369 19.20 -6.17 -23.86
CA ASN A 369 20.58 -6.04 -23.37
C ASN A 369 20.82 -6.68 -22.01
N ILE A 370 19.82 -7.33 -21.40
CA ILE A 370 19.97 -8.09 -20.16
C ILE A 370 20.35 -9.52 -20.51
N GLU A 371 21.54 -9.95 -20.08
CA GLU A 371 22.17 -11.22 -20.47
C GLU A 371 21.70 -12.43 -19.65
N ASP A 372 20.70 -12.26 -18.76
CA ASP A 372 20.15 -13.38 -17.99
C ASP A 372 18.85 -13.94 -18.61
N ASN A 373 18.44 -15.14 -18.15
CA ASN A 373 17.30 -15.87 -18.67
C ASN A 373 16.00 -15.64 -17.88
N TYR A 374 15.95 -14.65 -16.99
CA TYR A 374 14.72 -14.35 -16.27
C TYR A 374 13.66 -13.75 -17.20
N PRO A 375 12.37 -13.99 -16.94
CA PRO A 375 11.27 -13.45 -17.73
C PRO A 375 11.36 -11.93 -17.90
N LYS A 376 11.13 -11.47 -19.11
CA LYS A 376 11.14 -10.08 -19.52
C LYS A 376 9.78 -9.73 -20.14
N TYR A 377 9.17 -8.65 -19.67
CA TYR A 377 7.85 -8.21 -20.12
C TYR A 377 7.87 -6.78 -20.62
N VAL A 378 7.19 -6.55 -21.73
CA VAL A 378 6.74 -5.20 -22.14
C VAL A 378 5.23 -5.16 -21.95
N LEU A 379 4.78 -4.35 -21.01
CA LEU A 379 3.37 -4.17 -20.68
C LEU A 379 2.83 -2.91 -21.35
N SER A 380 1.72 -3.00 -22.10
CA SER A 380 1.11 -1.86 -22.79
C SER A 380 -0.42 -1.94 -22.77
N MET A 381 -1.08 -0.86 -23.18
CA MET A 381 -2.54 -0.81 -23.30
C MET A 381 -3.05 -1.24 -24.70
N ASP A 382 -2.15 -1.53 -25.64
CA ASP A 382 -2.55 -1.98 -26.97
C ASP A 382 -3.40 -3.25 -26.91
N ASN A 383 -4.44 -3.29 -27.71
CA ASN A 383 -5.40 -4.40 -27.81
C ASN A 383 -4.94 -5.50 -28.77
N LEU A 384 -3.67 -5.87 -28.72
CA LEU A 384 -3.08 -6.93 -29.54
C LEU A 384 -2.84 -8.19 -28.69
N SER A 385 -2.92 -9.36 -29.34
CA SER A 385 -2.60 -10.64 -28.69
C SER A 385 -1.20 -10.67 -28.09
N GLU A 386 -1.03 -11.46 -27.04
CA GLU A 386 0.30 -11.73 -26.48
C GLU A 386 1.22 -12.29 -27.56
N TYR A 387 2.44 -11.77 -27.67
CA TYR A 387 3.46 -12.33 -28.54
C TYR A 387 4.85 -12.16 -27.95
N ASN A 388 5.77 -12.99 -28.42
CA ASN A 388 7.16 -13.05 -27.96
C ASN A 388 8.08 -12.48 -29.04
N ILE A 389 8.91 -11.51 -28.67
CA ILE A 389 9.98 -10.98 -29.51
C ILE A 389 11.31 -11.26 -28.82
N ASN A 390 12.08 -12.21 -29.36
CA ASN A 390 13.42 -12.54 -28.87
C ASN A 390 13.47 -12.84 -27.34
N GLY A 391 12.50 -13.62 -26.85
CA GLY A 391 12.41 -13.98 -25.44
C GLY A 391 11.75 -12.92 -24.53
N ILE A 392 11.29 -11.79 -25.09
CA ILE A 392 10.57 -10.75 -24.36
C ILE A 392 9.08 -10.90 -24.66
N LEU A 393 8.29 -11.10 -23.62
CA LEU A 393 6.85 -11.26 -23.70
C LEU A 393 6.18 -9.89 -23.70
N ARG A 394 5.38 -9.62 -24.74
CA ARG A 394 4.46 -8.50 -24.72
C ARG A 394 3.14 -8.97 -24.14
N LYS A 395 2.61 -8.17 -23.19
CA LYS A 395 1.31 -8.45 -22.56
C LYS A 395 0.54 -7.16 -22.33
N ARG A 396 -0.79 -7.26 -22.42
CA ARG A 396 -1.66 -6.14 -22.10
C ARG A 396 -1.67 -5.90 -20.59
N ILE A 397 -1.63 -4.62 -20.17
CA ILE A 397 -1.63 -4.25 -18.74
C ILE A 397 -2.85 -4.80 -18.02
N ILE A 398 -4.04 -4.66 -18.61
CA ILE A 398 -5.30 -5.16 -18.03
C ILE A 398 -5.21 -6.67 -17.76
N ASP A 399 -4.72 -7.44 -18.73
CA ASP A 399 -4.59 -8.89 -18.59
C ASP A 399 -3.55 -9.25 -17.52
N PHE A 400 -2.41 -8.52 -17.48
CA PHE A 400 -1.41 -8.69 -16.42
C PHE A 400 -2.00 -8.45 -15.03
N LEU A 401 -2.87 -7.44 -14.86
CA LEU A 401 -3.50 -7.12 -13.57
C LEU A 401 -4.58 -8.13 -13.15
N LEU A 402 -5.20 -8.81 -14.10
CA LEU A 402 -6.23 -9.81 -13.85
C LEU A 402 -5.68 -11.24 -13.68
N ASP A 403 -4.46 -11.50 -14.16
CA ASP A 403 -3.78 -12.79 -13.96
C ASP A 403 -3.36 -12.95 -12.49
N LEU A 404 -3.80 -14.05 -11.90
CA LEU A 404 -3.46 -14.45 -10.53
C LEU A 404 -2.64 -15.74 -10.52
#